data_ec63d32687f1b34bdac5f9d5b708220c
#
_entry.id   ec63d32687f1b34bdac5f9d5b708220c
#
_cell.length_a   1.000
_cell.length_b   1.000
_cell.length_c   1.000
_cell.angle_alpha   90.00
_cell.angle_beta   90.00
_cell.angle_gamma   90.00
#
_symmetry.space_group_name_H-M   'P 1'
#
loop_
_entity.id
_entity.type
_entity.pdbx_description
1 polymer ?
#
loop_
_entity_poly.entity_id
_entity_poly.type
_entity_poly.pdbx_seq_one_letter_code
_entity_poly.pdbx_strand_id
1 'polypeptide(L)'
;HGDQTSDQLTRVYGTCFADEKGLKQHLHRLEEAKRRNHRKLGKEMSLFHVEEDNPGQVFWHPAGWSIYVALMDYMRAKQRKYGYVEVHTPSVMARSLWERSGHWEKYRENMFTTESEKRDFAIKPMNCPGHLLIYKTSLKSYRDLPLRLAEFGSCCRNEASGALHGI
;
A
#
# COMPACT_ATOMS: atom_id res chain seq x y z
N HIS A 1 -32.70 -10.07 7.13
CA HIS A 1 -31.51 -10.61 6.61
C HIS A 1 -31.70 -12.04 6.10
N GLY A 2 -32.26 -12.22 4.89
CA GLY A 2 -32.33 -13.53 4.26
C GLY A 2 -33.52 -14.41 4.66
N ASP A 3 -34.56 -13.83 5.20
CA ASP A 3 -35.84 -14.53 5.41
C ASP A 3 -36.50 -14.79 4.05
N GLN A 4 -36.55 -16.04 3.65
CA GLN A 4 -37.15 -16.47 2.38
C GLN A 4 -38.68 -16.36 2.35
N THR A 5 -39.30 -16.11 3.49
CA THR A 5 -40.78 -15.96 3.63
C THR A 5 -41.25 -14.53 3.45
N SER A 6 -40.30 -13.55 3.45
CA SER A 6 -40.60 -12.16 3.22
C SER A 6 -40.67 -11.82 1.72
N ASP A 7 -41.42 -10.77 1.37
CA ASP A 7 -41.55 -10.30 0.00
C ASP A 7 -40.17 -10.01 -0.62
N GLN A 8 -39.96 -10.57 -1.81
CA GLN A 8 -38.71 -10.38 -2.57
C GLN A 8 -38.71 -9.01 -3.23
N LEU A 9 -37.78 -8.16 -2.82
CA LEU A 9 -37.60 -6.84 -3.41
C LEU A 9 -36.42 -6.82 -4.39
N THR A 10 -36.64 -6.23 -5.56
CA THR A 10 -35.57 -5.96 -6.52
C THR A 10 -34.94 -4.62 -6.20
N ARG A 11 -33.62 -4.60 -5.95
CA ARG A 11 -32.87 -3.38 -5.73
C ARG A 11 -32.31 -2.88 -7.06
N VAL A 12 -32.70 -1.66 -7.45
CA VAL A 12 -32.21 -1.01 -8.65
C VAL A 12 -31.20 0.07 -8.25
N TYR A 13 -30.00 0.00 -8.83
CA TYR A 13 -28.98 1.02 -8.67
C TYR A 13 -28.92 1.87 -9.94
N GLY A 14 -28.80 3.18 -9.78
CA GLY A 14 -28.68 4.08 -10.90
C GLY A 14 -27.96 5.36 -10.50
N THR A 15 -27.51 6.08 -11.51
CA THR A 15 -26.98 7.43 -11.39
C THR A 15 -27.75 8.35 -12.32
N CYS A 16 -27.91 9.62 -11.94
CA CYS A 16 -28.55 10.63 -12.78
C CYS A 16 -27.58 11.79 -13.04
N PHE A 17 -27.81 12.47 -14.17
CA PHE A 17 -27.03 13.61 -14.60
C PHE A 17 -27.99 14.75 -15.02
N ALA A 18 -27.48 15.99 -14.96
CA ALA A 18 -28.27 17.17 -15.34
C ALA A 18 -28.66 17.19 -16.83
N ASP A 19 -27.81 16.57 -17.66
CA ASP A 19 -28.01 16.51 -19.11
C ASP A 19 -27.46 15.21 -19.72
N GLU A 20 -27.83 14.97 -20.99
CA GLU A 20 -27.37 13.80 -21.75
C GLU A 20 -25.84 13.81 -21.99
N LYS A 21 -25.23 14.97 -22.10
CA LYS A 21 -23.79 15.13 -22.28
C LYS A 21 -23.04 14.62 -21.05
N GLY A 22 -23.50 14.96 -19.85
CA GLY A 22 -22.95 14.46 -18.59
C GLY A 22 -23.06 12.95 -18.49
N LEU A 23 -24.19 12.37 -18.87
CA LEU A 23 -24.36 10.91 -18.90
C LEU A 23 -23.39 10.25 -19.88
N LYS A 24 -23.28 10.75 -21.13
CA LYS A 24 -22.34 10.22 -22.13
C LYS A 24 -20.89 10.27 -21.65
N GLN A 25 -20.48 11.38 -21.03
CA GLN A 25 -19.14 11.51 -20.47
C GLN A 25 -18.89 10.52 -19.32
N HIS A 26 -19.89 10.28 -18.49
CA HIS A 26 -19.77 9.30 -17.40
C HIS A 26 -19.62 7.88 -17.95
N LEU A 27 -20.47 7.48 -18.89
CA LEU A 27 -20.42 6.17 -19.52
C LEU A 27 -19.06 5.94 -20.21
N HIS A 28 -18.57 6.93 -20.95
CA HIS A 28 -17.24 6.88 -21.56
C HIS A 28 -16.13 6.69 -20.51
N ARG A 29 -16.19 7.43 -19.39
CA ARG A 29 -15.22 7.26 -18.28
C ARG A 29 -15.27 5.85 -17.67
N LEU A 30 -16.45 5.27 -17.51
CA LEU A 30 -16.60 3.91 -17.02
C LEU A 30 -15.99 2.88 -17.98
N GLU A 31 -16.19 3.05 -19.27
CA GLU A 31 -15.61 2.19 -20.29
C GLU A 31 -14.08 2.29 -20.32
N GLU A 32 -13.54 3.51 -20.30
CA GLU A 32 -12.10 3.75 -20.19
C GLU A 32 -11.51 3.17 -18.90
N ALA A 33 -12.19 3.28 -17.76
CA ALA A 33 -11.76 2.69 -16.49
C ALA A 33 -11.69 1.16 -16.58
N LYS A 34 -12.67 0.51 -17.23
CA LYS A 34 -12.65 -0.95 -17.48
C LYS A 34 -11.48 -1.34 -18.39
N ARG A 35 -11.23 -0.57 -19.44
CA ARG A 35 -10.11 -0.81 -20.38
C ARG A 35 -8.76 -0.67 -19.69
N ARG A 36 -8.63 0.29 -18.75
CA ARG A 36 -7.38 0.59 -18.00
C ARG A 36 -7.27 -0.16 -16.67
N ASN A 37 -8.11 -1.16 -16.43
CA ASN A 37 -8.04 -1.94 -15.20
C ASN A 37 -6.69 -2.66 -15.10
N HIS A 38 -5.90 -2.31 -14.09
CA HIS A 38 -4.55 -2.85 -13.90
C HIS A 38 -4.54 -4.38 -13.73
N ARG A 39 -5.58 -4.98 -13.13
CA ARG A 39 -5.69 -6.45 -13.00
C ARG A 39 -5.84 -7.14 -14.36
N LYS A 40 -6.62 -6.52 -15.27
CA LYS A 40 -6.77 -7.00 -16.65
C LYS A 40 -5.45 -6.84 -17.43
N LEU A 41 -4.92 -5.61 -17.45
CA LEU A 41 -3.67 -5.29 -18.16
C LEU A 41 -2.48 -6.08 -17.60
N GLY A 42 -2.39 -6.24 -16.29
CA GLY A 42 -1.36 -7.00 -15.62
C GLY A 42 -1.30 -8.44 -16.11
N LYS A 43 -2.46 -9.09 -16.27
CA LYS A 43 -2.58 -10.45 -16.79
C LYS A 43 -2.28 -10.50 -18.31
N GLU A 44 -2.92 -9.64 -19.10
CA GLU A 44 -2.78 -9.62 -20.57
C GLU A 44 -1.35 -9.34 -21.03
N MET A 45 -0.64 -8.46 -20.32
CA MET A 45 0.73 -8.07 -20.60
C MET A 45 1.78 -8.84 -19.78
N SER A 46 1.35 -9.83 -19.00
CA SER A 46 2.24 -10.60 -18.10
C SER A 46 3.12 -9.71 -17.21
N LEU A 47 2.52 -8.68 -16.57
CA LEU A 47 3.25 -7.74 -15.74
C LEU A 47 3.50 -8.27 -14.34
N PHE A 48 2.51 -8.95 -13.77
CA PHE A 48 2.54 -9.50 -12.41
C PHE A 48 1.45 -10.57 -12.22
N HIS A 49 1.56 -11.31 -11.13
CA HIS A 49 0.47 -12.14 -10.61
C HIS A 49 0.41 -12.09 -9.08
N VAL A 50 -0.67 -12.58 -8.53
CA VAL A 50 -0.91 -12.77 -7.10
C VAL A 50 -1.35 -14.21 -6.92
N GLU A 51 -0.74 -14.93 -5.98
CA GLU A 51 -1.13 -16.28 -5.61
C GLU A 51 -2.30 -16.27 -4.61
N GLU A 52 -3.16 -17.27 -4.67
CA GLU A 52 -4.32 -17.38 -3.76
C GLU A 52 -3.90 -17.51 -2.29
N ASP A 53 -2.78 -18.22 -2.04
CA ASP A 53 -2.23 -18.41 -0.70
C ASP A 53 -1.48 -17.19 -0.15
N ASN A 54 -1.23 -16.19 -1.00
CA ASN A 54 -0.49 -14.98 -0.67
C ASN A 54 -1.25 -13.71 -1.08
N PRO A 55 -2.45 -13.49 -0.55
CA PRO A 55 -3.26 -12.34 -0.93
C PRO A 55 -2.55 -11.02 -0.62
N GLY A 56 -2.59 -10.10 -1.59
CA GLY A 56 -1.95 -8.78 -1.47
C GLY A 56 -0.42 -8.77 -1.65
N GLN A 57 0.19 -9.92 -1.93
CA GLN A 57 1.61 -10.01 -2.27
C GLN A 57 1.77 -10.20 -3.78
N VAL A 58 2.49 -9.28 -4.41
CA VAL A 58 2.61 -9.22 -5.86
C VAL A 58 3.92 -9.83 -6.33
N PHE A 59 3.82 -10.80 -7.22
CA PHE A 59 4.96 -11.38 -7.93
C PHE A 59 5.18 -10.63 -9.25
N TRP A 60 6.18 -9.78 -9.30
CA TRP A 60 6.50 -8.97 -10.46
C TRP A 60 7.25 -9.76 -11.53
N HIS A 61 6.70 -9.81 -12.74
CA HIS A 61 7.38 -10.35 -13.91
C HIS A 61 8.35 -9.34 -14.52
N PRO A 62 9.26 -9.75 -15.42
CA PRO A 62 10.29 -8.85 -15.95
C PRO A 62 9.74 -7.54 -16.54
N ALA A 63 8.66 -7.61 -17.33
CA ALA A 63 8.04 -6.42 -17.91
C ALA A 63 7.43 -5.49 -16.84
N GLY A 64 6.72 -6.07 -15.88
CA GLY A 64 6.14 -5.32 -14.76
C GLY A 64 7.21 -4.73 -13.86
N TRP A 65 8.27 -5.48 -13.57
CA TRP A 65 9.40 -4.99 -12.79
C TRP A 65 10.11 -3.81 -13.45
N SER A 66 10.25 -3.83 -14.79
CA SER A 66 10.82 -2.69 -15.53
C SER A 66 9.99 -1.41 -15.36
N ILE A 67 8.66 -1.52 -15.38
CA ILE A 67 7.76 -0.39 -15.11
C ILE A 67 7.93 0.09 -13.66
N TYR A 68 7.99 -0.84 -12.71
CA TYR A 68 8.17 -0.54 -11.29
C TYR A 68 9.47 0.24 -11.04
N VAL A 69 10.59 -0.23 -11.62
CA VAL A 69 11.91 0.45 -11.52
C VAL A 69 11.86 1.84 -12.14
N ALA A 70 11.25 1.99 -13.32
CA ALA A 70 11.11 3.30 -13.97
C ALA A 70 10.33 4.30 -13.09
N LEU A 71 9.28 3.84 -12.41
CA LEU A 71 8.53 4.67 -11.45
C LEU A 71 9.37 5.03 -10.23
N MET A 72 10.15 4.08 -9.69
CA MET A 72 11.06 4.38 -8.57
C MET A 72 12.09 5.44 -8.97
N ASP A 73 12.69 5.32 -10.15
CA ASP A 73 13.71 6.26 -10.63
C ASP A 73 13.12 7.65 -10.85
N TYR A 74 11.91 7.73 -11.40
CA TYR A 74 11.17 8.98 -11.50
C TYR A 74 10.95 9.62 -10.12
N MET A 75 10.50 8.83 -9.14
CA MET A 75 10.29 9.32 -7.77
C MET A 75 11.61 9.73 -7.10
N ARG A 76 12.71 8.98 -7.28
CA ARG A 76 14.04 9.36 -6.80
C ARG A 76 14.48 10.70 -7.34
N ALA A 77 14.30 10.94 -8.64
CA ALA A 77 14.62 12.22 -9.26
C ALA A 77 13.80 13.37 -8.66
N LYS A 78 12.49 13.14 -8.43
CA LYS A 78 11.61 14.11 -7.76
C LYS A 78 12.05 14.37 -6.32
N GLN A 79 12.27 13.33 -5.53
CA GLN A 79 12.68 13.45 -4.14
C GLN A 79 13.99 14.22 -3.98
N ARG A 80 15.01 13.91 -4.79
CA ARG A 80 16.28 14.65 -4.81
C ARG A 80 16.08 16.14 -5.12
N LYS A 81 15.24 16.46 -6.11
CA LYS A 81 14.90 17.84 -6.47
C LYS A 81 14.32 18.64 -5.29
N TYR A 82 13.56 17.97 -4.42
CA TYR A 82 12.93 18.59 -3.24
C TYR A 82 13.74 18.39 -1.94
N GLY A 83 15.01 17.97 -2.04
CA GLY A 83 15.92 17.85 -0.90
C GLY A 83 15.65 16.66 0.01
N TYR A 84 15.00 15.59 -0.50
CA TYR A 84 14.88 14.35 0.22
C TYR A 84 16.14 13.49 0.07
N VAL A 85 16.52 12.84 1.16
CA VAL A 85 17.60 11.86 1.22
C VAL A 85 17.00 10.46 1.33
N GLU A 86 17.40 9.58 0.43
CA GLU A 86 16.94 8.18 0.44
C GLU A 86 17.67 7.42 1.56
N VAL A 87 16.91 6.70 2.36
CA VAL A 87 17.38 5.83 3.43
C VAL A 87 16.77 4.44 3.28
N HIS A 88 17.31 3.46 4.01
CA HIS A 88 16.76 2.12 4.04
C HIS A 88 16.77 1.59 5.48
N THR A 89 15.64 1.03 5.92
CA THR A 89 15.47 0.48 7.26
C THR A 89 15.19 -1.03 7.20
N PRO A 90 15.56 -1.81 8.23
CA PRO A 90 15.26 -3.23 8.27
C PRO A 90 13.79 -3.54 8.09
N SER A 91 13.48 -4.65 7.40
CA SER A 91 12.10 -5.11 7.20
C SER A 91 11.51 -5.72 8.48
N VAL A 92 12.34 -6.34 9.30
CA VAL A 92 11.95 -6.99 10.57
C VAL A 92 12.60 -6.26 11.72
N MET A 93 11.82 -5.83 12.69
CA MET A 93 12.29 -5.06 13.85
C MET A 93 11.66 -5.57 15.15
N ALA A 94 12.41 -5.41 16.26
CA ALA A 94 12.01 -5.92 17.56
C ALA A 94 10.72 -5.26 18.08
N ARG A 95 9.90 -6.03 18.80
CA ARG A 95 8.65 -5.63 19.44
C ARG A 95 8.77 -4.31 20.21
N SER A 96 9.88 -4.11 20.94
CA SER A 96 10.10 -2.91 21.75
C SER A 96 10.04 -1.60 20.98
N LEU A 97 10.35 -1.59 19.67
CA LEU A 97 10.17 -0.43 18.81
C LEU A 97 8.68 -0.14 18.59
N TRP A 98 7.91 -1.18 18.33
CA TRP A 98 6.49 -1.10 18.06
C TRP A 98 5.67 -0.71 19.29
N GLU A 99 6.09 -1.16 20.48
CA GLU A 99 5.54 -0.71 21.76
C GLU A 99 5.77 0.78 21.98
N ARG A 100 7.03 1.25 21.84
CA ARG A 100 7.37 2.67 21.99
C ARG A 100 6.66 3.58 20.99
N SER A 101 6.35 3.11 19.82
CA SER A 101 5.64 3.85 18.78
C SER A 101 4.11 3.71 18.88
N GLY A 102 3.59 2.93 19.83
CA GLY A 102 2.16 2.68 20.03
C GLY A 102 1.50 1.76 19.00
N HIS A 103 2.28 1.20 18.07
CA HIS A 103 1.73 0.30 17.04
C HIS A 103 1.34 -1.04 17.63
N TRP A 104 2.10 -1.55 18.61
CA TRP A 104 1.84 -2.85 19.23
C TRP A 104 0.50 -2.90 19.94
N GLU A 105 0.11 -1.85 20.64
CA GLU A 105 -1.17 -1.79 21.36
C GLU A 105 -2.36 -1.57 20.42
N LYS A 106 -2.20 -0.71 19.41
CA LYS A 106 -3.31 -0.24 18.58
C LYS A 106 -3.54 -1.05 17.32
N TYR A 107 -2.50 -1.70 16.78
CA TYR A 107 -2.50 -2.31 15.45
C TYR A 107 -1.90 -3.70 15.41
N ARG A 108 -1.73 -4.39 16.55
CA ARG A 108 -1.13 -5.72 16.60
C ARG A 108 -1.79 -6.72 15.65
N GLU A 109 -3.12 -6.70 15.56
CA GLU A 109 -3.89 -7.60 14.70
C GLU A 109 -3.60 -7.39 13.20
N ASN A 110 -3.18 -6.17 12.84
CA ASN A 110 -2.78 -5.83 11.47
C ASN A 110 -1.27 -6.00 11.22
N MET A 111 -0.51 -6.54 12.16
CA MET A 111 0.93 -6.74 12.02
C MET A 111 1.26 -8.22 11.85
N PHE A 112 2.15 -8.53 10.92
CA PHE A 112 2.78 -9.84 10.86
C PHE A 112 3.87 -9.92 11.93
N THR A 113 3.67 -10.82 12.91
CA THR A 113 4.61 -11.03 14.01
C THR A 113 5.35 -12.36 13.83
N THR A 114 6.56 -12.41 14.33
CA THR A 114 7.40 -13.62 14.34
C THR A 114 8.19 -13.68 15.65
N GLU A 115 8.59 -14.89 16.03
CA GLU A 115 9.43 -15.11 17.21
C GLU A 115 10.76 -15.72 16.77
N SER A 116 11.84 -15.27 17.36
CA SER A 116 13.17 -15.87 17.23
C SER A 116 13.91 -15.74 18.55
N GLU A 117 14.54 -16.83 19.02
CA GLU A 117 15.29 -16.86 20.27
C GLU A 117 14.50 -16.31 21.49
N LYS A 118 13.23 -16.68 21.59
CA LYS A 118 12.29 -16.22 22.65
C LYS A 118 12.10 -14.70 22.67
N ARG A 119 12.24 -14.05 21.53
CA ARG A 119 12.03 -12.62 21.35
C ARG A 119 11.03 -12.37 20.21
N ASP A 120 10.09 -11.47 20.46
CA ASP A 120 9.10 -11.05 19.48
C ASP A 120 9.67 -10.02 18.52
N PHE A 121 9.36 -10.19 17.25
CA PHE A 121 9.63 -9.26 16.18
C PHE A 121 8.38 -9.03 15.36
N ALA A 122 8.36 -7.97 14.56
CA ALA A 122 7.33 -7.77 13.56
C ALA A 122 7.92 -7.28 12.24
N ILE A 123 7.26 -7.68 11.15
CA ILE A 123 7.50 -7.11 9.83
C ILE A 123 6.94 -5.68 9.85
N LYS A 124 7.71 -4.72 9.38
CA LYS A 124 7.31 -3.32 9.46
C LYS A 124 6.01 -3.02 8.72
N PRO A 125 4.99 -2.49 9.40
CA PRO A 125 3.77 -2.00 8.76
C PRO A 125 3.93 -0.57 8.24
N MET A 126 5.00 0.13 8.67
CA MET A 126 5.34 1.51 8.32
C MET A 126 6.85 1.73 8.41
N ASN A 127 7.36 2.69 7.63
CA ASN A 127 8.78 3.08 7.66
C ASN A 127 9.11 4.08 8.80
N CYS A 128 8.12 4.87 9.25
CA CYS A 128 8.34 6.01 10.15
C CYS A 128 9.12 5.68 11.44
N PRO A 129 8.83 4.59 12.18
CA PRO A 129 9.59 4.26 13.38
C PRO A 129 11.07 3.99 13.11
N GLY A 130 11.39 3.37 11.97
CA GLY A 130 12.77 3.16 11.53
C GLY A 130 13.47 4.49 11.21
N HIS A 131 12.79 5.42 10.54
CA HIS A 131 13.33 6.77 10.27
C HIS A 131 13.61 7.54 11.56
N LEU A 132 12.79 7.40 12.59
CA LEU A 132 13.05 8.00 13.90
C LEU A 132 14.28 7.40 14.59
N LEU A 133 14.58 6.10 14.36
CA LEU A 133 15.83 5.52 14.84
C LEU A 133 17.04 6.14 14.12
N ILE A 134 16.97 6.33 12.80
CA ILE A 134 18.02 7.04 12.04
C ILE A 134 18.17 8.47 12.56
N TYR A 135 17.07 9.18 12.78
CA TYR A 135 17.09 10.54 13.35
C TYR A 135 17.83 10.60 14.69
N LYS A 136 17.66 9.60 15.54
CA LYS A 136 18.25 9.53 16.89
C LYS A 136 19.75 9.19 16.91
N THR A 137 20.37 8.81 15.81
CA THR A 137 21.78 8.38 15.79
C THR A 137 22.77 9.49 16.12
N SER A 138 22.38 10.74 15.99
CA SER A 138 23.21 11.89 16.34
C SER A 138 22.38 13.04 16.89
N LEU A 139 23.04 13.91 17.67
CA LEU A 139 22.42 15.16 18.10
C LEU A 139 22.11 16.02 16.88
N LYS A 140 20.96 16.65 16.91
CA LYS A 140 20.48 17.56 15.87
C LYS A 140 20.25 18.94 16.47
N SER A 141 20.72 19.96 15.75
CA SER A 141 20.37 21.35 16.00
C SER A 141 19.07 21.70 15.28
N TYR A 142 18.36 22.71 15.75
CA TYR A 142 17.23 23.28 15.01
C TYR A 142 17.65 23.80 13.61
N ARG A 143 18.93 24.10 13.40
CA ARG A 143 19.49 24.54 12.12
C ARG A 143 19.65 23.40 11.10
N ASP A 144 19.62 22.14 11.58
CA ASP A 144 19.66 20.95 10.72
C ASP A 144 18.29 20.60 10.16
N LEU A 145 17.25 21.30 10.58
CA LEU A 145 15.85 21.06 10.18
C LEU A 145 15.43 22.00 9.03
N PRO A 146 14.53 21.57 8.15
CA PRO A 146 13.86 20.26 8.16
C PRO A 146 14.73 19.15 7.58
N LEU A 147 14.69 17.96 8.21
CA LEU A 147 15.22 16.74 7.62
C LEU A 147 14.15 16.06 6.78
N ARG A 148 14.48 15.73 5.54
CA ARG A 148 13.57 15.07 4.60
C ARG A 148 14.13 13.70 4.25
N LEU A 149 13.55 12.65 4.84
CA LEU A 149 13.94 11.26 4.59
C LEU A 149 12.88 10.59 3.73
N ALA A 150 13.32 9.76 2.78
CA ALA A 150 12.45 8.96 1.93
C ALA A 150 12.94 7.53 1.86
N GLU A 151 12.03 6.58 1.69
CA GLU A 151 12.36 5.16 1.59
C GLU A 151 11.39 4.45 0.66
N PHE A 152 11.93 3.61 -0.22
CA PHE A 152 11.17 2.58 -0.93
C PHE A 152 11.18 1.30 -0.08
N GLY A 153 10.41 1.31 1.00
CA GLY A 153 10.37 0.21 1.97
C GLY A 153 9.16 -0.68 1.75
N SER A 154 9.37 -1.99 1.79
CA SER A 154 8.28 -2.96 1.80
C SER A 154 7.60 -2.95 3.17
N CYS A 155 6.39 -2.42 3.22
CA CYS A 155 5.54 -2.42 4.41
C CYS A 155 4.44 -3.46 4.23
N CYS A 156 4.30 -4.38 5.20
CA CYS A 156 3.33 -5.45 5.13
C CYS A 156 2.30 -5.30 6.26
N ARG A 157 1.02 -5.45 5.91
CA ARG A 157 -0.09 -5.40 6.86
C ARG A 157 -0.98 -6.61 6.66
N ASN A 158 -1.42 -7.18 7.77
CA ASN A 158 -2.45 -8.21 7.78
C ASN A 158 -3.80 -7.51 7.62
N GLU A 159 -4.30 -7.45 6.40
CA GLU A 159 -5.58 -6.82 6.07
C GLU A 159 -6.72 -7.85 6.16
N ALA A 160 -7.92 -7.37 6.50
CA ALA A 160 -9.09 -8.24 6.53
C ALA A 160 -9.40 -8.82 5.14
N SER A 161 -9.92 -10.03 5.11
CA SER A 161 -10.32 -10.68 3.85
C SER A 161 -11.27 -9.77 3.05
N GLY A 162 -10.98 -9.59 1.76
CA GLY A 162 -11.75 -8.74 0.85
C GLY A 162 -11.44 -7.23 0.94
N ALA A 163 -10.49 -6.81 1.76
CA ALA A 163 -10.07 -5.41 1.83
C ALA A 163 -9.18 -4.98 0.65
N LEU A 164 -8.46 -5.94 0.05
CA LEU A 164 -7.52 -5.68 -1.04
C LEU A 164 -8.19 -5.90 -2.40
N HIS A 165 -8.13 -4.90 -3.27
CA HIS A 165 -8.78 -4.92 -4.59
C HIS A 165 -7.80 -4.76 -5.76
N GLY A 166 -6.52 -4.93 -5.54
CA GLY A 166 -5.48 -4.80 -6.56
C GLY A 166 -4.10 -4.66 -5.94
N ILE A 167 -3.23 -3.97 -6.62
CA ILE A 167 -1.87 -3.64 -6.19
C ILE A 167 -1.76 -2.19 -5.80
#